data_8493b3d04b2a739cbbd284bc42f0bd3d
#
_entry.id   8493b3d04b2a739cbbd284bc42f0bd3d
#
_cell.length_a   1.000
_cell.length_b   1.000
_cell.length_c   1.000
_cell.angle_alpha   90.00
_cell.angle_beta   90.00
_cell.angle_gamma   90.00
#
_symmetry.space_group_name_H-M   'P 1'
#
loop_
_entity.id
_entity.type
_entity.pdbx_description
1 polymer ?
#
loop_
_entity_poly.entity_id
_entity_poly.type
_entity_poly.pdbx_seq_one_letter_code
_entity_poly.pdbx_strand_id
1 'polypeptide(L)'
;RPLTVDEWDYVILGKGEFKELNELRESFKYWYPLDSRHSGADLIYNHLPFFIFNHTGILDKNKWPKGIVVNGFVLMDGQKMSKSLGNILPLRKAIKEYGPDPIRISVTGISDIGEDTDFNQKMVEGIISKLYFMNELSNNLSNEENAWLELKFNMYLNECIDAYEKLDLRTVVNNLIYKFINDIKWSIRRGKPINRKIYSNWLKLMTPLAPHFCEEMWHKIGNTNFIVNEQIKKEEIVVRDYEIEKEKERIIEEVVNDINEIKKLLNKNPETTQLFIASEFKRKIFRKVESGNINEVIKNVMQDEEIKQRGKEAMSVIKSGTKWKKSNIIFTQEDELELIQKELKFIEGETSTKIILVKEEDAGETMKERANKSLPAKPSIYFI
;
A
#
# COMPACT_ATOMS: atom_id res chain seq x y z
N ARG A 1 35.98 -7.36 37.87
CA ARG A 1 35.44 -7.64 39.21
C ARG A 1 33.98 -7.16 39.33
N PRO A 2 33.16 -7.70 40.23
CA PRO A 2 31.87 -7.15 40.56
C PRO A 2 32.04 -5.72 41.12
N LEU A 3 31.06 -4.85 40.85
CA LEU A 3 31.00 -3.52 41.44
C LEU A 3 30.50 -3.62 42.89
N THR A 4 31.02 -2.74 43.74
CA THR A 4 30.52 -2.56 45.10
C THR A 4 29.18 -1.84 45.09
N VAL A 5 28.48 -1.80 46.23
CA VAL A 5 27.20 -1.06 46.37
C VAL A 5 27.39 0.42 46.08
N ASP A 6 28.45 1.03 46.59
CA ASP A 6 28.75 2.46 46.41
C ASP A 6 29.04 2.76 44.92
N GLU A 7 29.74 1.87 44.21
CA GLU A 7 30.00 1.98 42.76
C GLU A 7 28.73 1.86 41.94
N TRP A 8 27.79 0.96 42.31
CA TRP A 8 26.48 0.87 41.72
C TRP A 8 25.64 2.11 41.98
N ASP A 9 25.64 2.64 43.23
CA ASP A 9 24.96 3.86 43.61
C ASP A 9 25.47 5.06 42.78
N TYR A 10 26.77 5.10 42.50
CA TYR A 10 27.33 6.11 41.62
C TYR A 10 26.79 5.96 40.18
N VAL A 11 26.84 4.78 39.62
CA VAL A 11 26.40 4.55 38.23
C VAL A 11 24.91 4.86 38.04
N ILE A 12 24.05 4.35 38.93
CA ILE A 12 22.58 4.42 38.78
C ILE A 12 22.03 5.73 39.37
N LEU A 13 22.43 6.08 40.57
CA LEU A 13 21.84 7.21 41.32
C LEU A 13 22.70 8.48 41.27
N GLY A 14 23.97 8.38 40.94
CA GLY A 14 24.92 9.49 40.90
C GLY A 14 25.44 9.89 42.26
N LYS A 15 25.44 8.97 43.23
CA LYS A 15 25.98 9.20 44.57
C LYS A 15 27.47 8.85 44.62
N GLY A 16 28.29 9.71 45.19
CA GLY A 16 29.74 9.52 45.26
C GLY A 16 30.49 9.97 44.00
N GLU A 17 31.80 9.69 43.94
CA GLU A 17 32.68 10.02 42.81
C GLU A 17 33.58 8.83 42.49
N PHE A 18 33.37 8.20 41.35
CA PHE A 18 34.14 7.09 40.81
C PHE A 18 34.46 7.37 39.32
N LYS A 19 35.51 8.16 39.08
CA LYS A 19 35.85 8.65 37.72
C LYS A 19 36.06 7.55 36.72
N GLU A 20 36.56 6.39 37.14
CA GLU A 20 36.77 5.19 36.33
C GLU A 20 35.46 4.54 35.84
N LEU A 21 34.33 4.89 36.44
CA LEU A 21 33.00 4.39 36.08
C LEU A 21 32.17 5.40 35.29
N ASN A 22 32.76 6.53 34.87
CA ASN A 22 32.04 7.57 34.12
C ASN A 22 31.42 7.03 32.82
N GLU A 23 32.14 6.21 32.05
CA GLU A 23 31.61 5.63 30.85
C GLU A 23 30.37 4.76 31.11
N LEU A 24 30.40 3.95 32.15
CA LEU A 24 29.28 3.11 32.56
C LEU A 24 28.07 3.96 32.98
N ARG A 25 28.32 5.06 33.73
CA ARG A 25 27.30 6.00 34.15
C ARG A 25 26.68 6.73 32.95
N GLU A 26 27.45 7.22 32.00
CA GLU A 26 26.94 7.86 30.79
C GLU A 26 26.16 6.86 29.91
N SER A 27 26.60 5.62 29.80
CA SER A 27 25.84 4.55 29.15
C SER A 27 24.49 4.31 29.83
N PHE A 28 24.46 4.25 31.20
CA PHE A 28 23.19 4.14 31.93
C PHE A 28 22.27 5.33 31.69
N LYS A 29 22.77 6.55 31.71
CA LYS A 29 21.98 7.77 31.45
C LYS A 29 21.41 7.78 30.00
N TYR A 30 22.14 7.24 29.05
CA TYR A 30 21.69 7.14 27.67
C TYR A 30 20.52 6.15 27.51
N TRP A 31 20.61 4.97 28.15
CA TRP A 31 19.62 3.90 27.98
C TRP A 31 18.42 4.01 28.92
N TYR A 32 18.49 4.80 29.98
CA TYR A 32 17.38 4.99 30.93
C TYR A 32 16.84 6.44 30.92
N PRO A 33 15.51 6.59 30.95
CA PRO A 33 14.47 5.56 31.11
C PRO A 33 14.35 4.66 29.91
N LEU A 34 14.14 3.36 30.15
CA LEU A 34 13.88 2.38 29.10
C LEU A 34 12.59 2.77 28.36
N ASP A 35 12.65 2.88 27.02
CA ASP A 35 11.50 3.32 26.23
C ASP A 35 10.39 2.26 26.19
N SER A 36 10.74 0.99 25.98
CA SER A 36 9.76 -0.10 25.88
C SER A 36 10.36 -1.44 26.28
N ARG A 37 9.61 -2.23 27.05
CA ARG A 37 9.89 -3.64 27.36
C ARG A 37 8.92 -4.54 26.60
N HIS A 38 9.39 -5.30 25.65
CA HIS A 38 8.60 -6.29 24.93
C HIS A 38 8.69 -7.65 25.62
N SER A 39 7.55 -8.32 25.81
CA SER A 39 7.45 -9.59 26.52
C SER A 39 6.29 -10.45 26.04
N GLY A 40 6.26 -11.72 26.40
CA GLY A 40 5.12 -12.61 26.13
C GLY A 40 4.03 -12.49 27.20
N ALA A 41 2.80 -12.85 26.81
CA ALA A 41 1.64 -12.80 27.69
C ALA A 41 1.76 -13.73 28.93
N ASP A 42 2.53 -14.81 28.81
CA ASP A 42 2.82 -15.74 29.91
C ASP A 42 3.66 -15.13 31.04
N LEU A 43 4.31 -14.00 30.78
CA LEU A 43 5.15 -13.29 31.75
C LEU A 43 4.42 -12.19 32.53
N ILE A 44 3.15 -11.93 32.26
CA ILE A 44 2.35 -10.90 32.93
C ILE A 44 2.21 -11.17 34.42
N TYR A 45 2.01 -12.44 34.81
CA TYR A 45 1.73 -12.83 36.20
C TYR A 45 2.97 -13.24 37.00
N ASN A 46 4.15 -13.21 36.41
CA ASN A 46 5.39 -13.62 37.05
C ASN A 46 6.53 -12.61 36.85
N HIS A 47 7.18 -12.62 35.69
CA HIS A 47 8.38 -11.79 35.45
C HIS A 47 8.07 -10.28 35.41
N LEU A 48 6.98 -9.85 34.77
CA LEU A 48 6.71 -8.41 34.60
C LEU A 48 6.41 -7.67 35.91
N PRO A 49 5.69 -8.22 36.89
CA PRO A 49 5.56 -7.58 38.20
C PRO A 49 6.92 -7.38 38.89
N PHE A 50 7.81 -8.39 38.88
CA PHE A 50 9.14 -8.23 39.44
C PHE A 50 9.98 -7.18 38.71
N PHE A 51 9.87 -7.13 37.36
CA PHE A 51 10.50 -6.08 36.59
C PHE A 51 10.04 -4.68 37.01
N ILE A 52 8.73 -4.47 37.19
CA ILE A 52 8.16 -3.20 37.60
C ILE A 52 8.63 -2.87 39.02
N PHE A 53 8.48 -3.80 39.98
CA PHE A 53 8.83 -3.57 41.38
C PHE A 53 10.33 -3.25 41.57
N ASN A 54 11.22 -3.95 40.85
CA ASN A 54 12.65 -3.67 40.90
C ASN A 54 12.97 -2.27 40.39
N HIS A 55 12.37 -1.84 39.26
CA HIS A 55 12.60 -0.49 38.75
C HIS A 55 12.02 0.59 39.64
N THR A 56 10.81 0.40 40.17
CA THR A 56 10.17 1.40 41.07
C THR A 56 10.77 1.44 42.45
N GLY A 57 11.37 0.33 42.91
CA GLY A 57 12.05 0.28 44.22
C GLY A 57 13.46 0.85 44.22
N ILE A 58 14.16 0.82 43.09
CA ILE A 58 15.57 1.24 43.00
C ILE A 58 15.73 2.60 42.33
N LEU A 59 14.91 2.92 41.32
CA LEU A 59 15.07 4.10 40.47
C LEU A 59 14.06 5.19 40.80
N ASP A 60 14.48 6.45 40.62
CA ASP A 60 13.59 7.60 40.65
C ASP A 60 12.56 7.51 39.50
N LYS A 61 11.39 8.13 39.70
CA LYS A 61 10.24 8.09 38.74
C LYS A 61 10.61 8.50 37.31
N ASN A 62 11.53 9.44 37.14
CA ASN A 62 12.00 9.91 35.84
C ASN A 62 12.85 8.87 35.06
N LYS A 63 13.24 7.78 35.73
CA LYS A 63 13.99 6.66 35.15
C LYS A 63 13.19 5.37 35.06
N TRP A 64 11.91 5.39 35.39
CA TRP A 64 11.06 4.22 35.23
C TRP A 64 10.83 3.91 33.75
N PRO A 65 10.70 2.62 33.40
CA PRO A 65 10.33 2.23 32.02
C PRO A 65 9.07 2.95 31.58
N LYS A 66 9.07 3.46 30.33
CA LYS A 66 7.96 4.24 29.78
C LYS A 66 6.80 3.39 29.32
N GLY A 67 7.07 2.15 28.87
CA GLY A 67 6.05 1.26 28.33
C GLY A 67 6.40 -0.21 28.44
N ILE A 68 5.36 -1.03 28.46
CA ILE A 68 5.46 -2.49 28.36
C ILE A 68 4.54 -2.91 27.22
N VAL A 69 5.08 -3.69 26.29
CA VAL A 69 4.33 -4.29 25.17
C VAL A 69 4.27 -5.79 25.38
N VAL A 70 3.07 -6.35 25.29
CA VAL A 70 2.84 -7.78 25.51
C VAL A 70 2.35 -8.41 24.22
N ASN A 71 3.06 -9.44 23.75
CA ASN A 71 2.69 -10.22 22.57
C ASN A 71 1.91 -11.46 22.98
N GLY A 72 0.98 -11.88 22.12
CA GLY A 72 0.31 -13.18 22.23
C GLY A 72 1.25 -14.38 22.00
N PHE A 73 0.71 -15.57 21.97
CA PHE A 73 1.45 -16.79 21.69
C PHE A 73 1.61 -17.02 20.19
N VAL A 74 2.69 -17.74 19.81
CA VAL A 74 2.81 -18.29 18.47
C VAL A 74 2.21 -19.71 18.48
N LEU A 75 1.14 -19.87 17.72
CA LEU A 75 0.48 -21.16 17.49
C LEU A 75 1.09 -21.84 16.26
N MET A 76 0.87 -23.12 16.12
CA MET A 76 1.19 -23.92 14.93
C MET A 76 -0.08 -24.64 14.49
N ASP A 77 -0.58 -24.28 13.30
CA ASP A 77 -1.84 -24.82 12.75
C ASP A 77 -3.01 -24.74 13.75
N GLY A 78 -3.18 -23.55 14.35
CA GLY A 78 -4.25 -23.26 15.32
C GLY A 78 -4.05 -23.83 16.72
N GLN A 79 -2.93 -24.51 17.00
CA GLN A 79 -2.66 -25.15 18.28
C GLN A 79 -1.44 -24.57 18.98
N LYS A 80 -1.50 -24.48 20.30
CA LYS A 80 -0.33 -24.09 21.10
C LYS A 80 0.81 -25.09 20.90
N MET A 81 2.01 -24.59 20.60
CA MET A 81 3.20 -25.43 20.48
C MET A 81 3.50 -26.15 21.78
N SER A 82 3.62 -27.47 21.76
CA SER A 82 4.03 -28.26 22.90
C SER A 82 4.89 -29.47 22.51
N LYS A 83 5.80 -29.87 23.41
CA LYS A 83 6.65 -31.05 23.18
C LYS A 83 5.83 -32.33 23.07
N SER A 84 4.76 -32.43 23.85
CA SER A 84 3.88 -33.60 23.87
C SER A 84 3.09 -33.79 22.57
N LEU A 85 2.73 -32.69 21.90
CA LEU A 85 2.04 -32.71 20.60
C LEU A 85 3.00 -32.85 19.40
N GLY A 86 4.31 -32.74 19.63
CA GLY A 86 5.30 -32.81 18.54
C GLY A 86 5.22 -31.68 17.51
N ASN A 87 4.44 -30.64 17.76
CA ASN A 87 4.19 -29.52 16.85
C ASN A 87 5.13 -28.31 17.08
N ILE A 88 6.26 -28.52 17.75
CA ILE A 88 7.25 -27.48 17.97
C ILE A 88 8.13 -27.30 16.74
N LEU A 89 8.20 -26.10 16.22
CA LEU A 89 9.23 -25.69 15.26
C LEU A 89 10.32 -24.88 15.97
N PRO A 90 11.50 -25.49 16.27
CA PRO A 90 12.59 -24.76 16.89
C PRO A 90 13.04 -23.60 16.01
N LEU A 91 13.21 -22.41 16.57
CA LEU A 91 13.59 -21.20 15.82
C LEU A 91 14.83 -21.40 14.96
N ARG A 92 15.87 -22.08 15.47
CA ARG A 92 17.09 -22.39 14.71
C ARG A 92 16.79 -23.24 13.46
N LYS A 93 15.86 -24.19 13.55
CA LYS A 93 15.41 -25.00 12.40
C LYS A 93 14.67 -24.13 11.40
N ALA A 94 13.71 -23.34 11.86
CA ALA A 94 12.93 -22.43 11.04
C ALA A 94 13.83 -21.44 10.28
N ILE A 95 14.79 -20.80 10.96
CA ILE A 95 15.74 -19.88 10.32
C ILE A 95 16.61 -20.59 9.27
N LYS A 96 17.03 -21.84 9.53
CA LYS A 96 17.84 -22.61 8.57
C LYS A 96 17.03 -22.99 7.32
N GLU A 97 15.74 -23.25 7.48
CA GLU A 97 14.85 -23.71 6.42
C GLU A 97 14.29 -22.55 5.58
N TYR A 98 13.86 -21.48 6.22
CA TYR A 98 13.15 -20.37 5.57
C TYR A 98 13.95 -19.06 5.50
N GLY A 99 15.01 -18.93 6.29
CA GLY A 99 15.71 -17.67 6.51
C GLY A 99 15.04 -16.81 7.61
N PRO A 100 15.78 -15.84 8.18
CA PRO A 100 15.28 -15.03 9.29
C PRO A 100 14.18 -14.05 8.85
N ASP A 101 14.34 -13.38 7.70
CA ASP A 101 13.43 -12.32 7.27
C ASP A 101 12.03 -12.82 6.87
N PRO A 102 11.87 -13.94 6.12
CA PRO A 102 10.55 -14.52 5.87
C PRO A 102 9.80 -14.87 7.14
N ILE A 103 10.49 -15.40 8.16
CA ILE A 103 9.89 -15.73 9.45
C ILE A 103 9.44 -14.46 10.17
N ARG A 104 10.29 -13.43 10.21
CA ARG A 104 9.95 -12.14 10.83
C ARG A 104 8.70 -11.53 10.21
N ILE A 105 8.66 -11.43 8.88
CA ILE A 105 7.50 -10.91 8.14
C ILE A 105 6.25 -11.75 8.41
N SER A 106 6.37 -13.09 8.41
CA SER A 106 5.25 -14.00 8.64
C SER A 106 4.65 -13.81 10.02
N VAL A 107 5.47 -13.78 11.07
CA VAL A 107 4.99 -13.64 12.45
C VAL A 107 4.36 -12.27 12.70
N THR A 108 4.96 -11.19 12.15
CA THR A 108 4.48 -9.82 12.38
C THR A 108 3.30 -9.42 11.50
N GLY A 109 3.07 -10.14 10.40
CA GLY A 109 2.01 -9.81 9.42
C GLY A 109 0.67 -10.51 9.65
N ILE A 110 0.57 -11.44 10.61
CA ILE A 110 -0.64 -12.25 10.81
C ILE A 110 -1.63 -11.59 11.76
N SER A 111 -1.15 -11.12 12.91
CA SER A 111 -2.00 -10.66 14.01
C SER A 111 -1.50 -9.34 14.59
N ASP A 112 -2.38 -8.66 15.29
CA ASP A 112 -2.06 -7.44 16.01
C ASP A 112 -1.34 -7.77 17.33
N ILE A 113 -0.71 -6.76 17.94
CA ILE A 113 -0.05 -6.91 19.23
C ILE A 113 -1.06 -7.36 20.29
N GLY A 114 -0.69 -8.37 21.06
CA GLY A 114 -1.54 -8.95 22.11
C GLY A 114 -2.42 -10.10 21.62
N GLU A 115 -2.54 -10.30 20.31
CA GLU A 115 -3.25 -11.45 19.75
C GLU A 115 -2.31 -12.63 19.49
N ASP A 116 -2.87 -13.83 19.53
CA ASP A 116 -2.13 -15.03 19.18
C ASP A 116 -1.88 -15.09 17.68
N THR A 117 -0.66 -15.48 17.29
CA THR A 117 -0.22 -15.58 15.90
C THR A 117 -0.16 -17.04 15.46
N ASP A 118 -0.95 -17.41 14.46
CA ASP A 118 -0.92 -18.78 13.91
C ASP A 118 0.12 -18.88 12.79
N PHE A 119 1.26 -19.50 13.10
CA PHE A 119 2.34 -19.72 12.13
C PHE A 119 1.98 -20.85 11.17
N ASN A 120 1.99 -20.54 9.88
CA ASN A 120 1.64 -21.45 8.81
C ASN A 120 2.74 -21.50 7.75
N GLN A 121 3.20 -22.70 7.39
CA GLN A 121 4.26 -22.92 6.40
C GLN A 121 3.94 -22.29 5.03
N LYS A 122 2.73 -22.45 4.53
CA LYS A 122 2.31 -21.91 3.21
C LYS A 122 2.43 -20.39 3.16
N MET A 123 2.19 -19.73 4.29
CA MET A 123 2.32 -18.29 4.39
C MET A 123 3.79 -17.86 4.27
N VAL A 124 4.70 -18.57 4.94
CA VAL A 124 6.15 -18.30 4.83
C VAL A 124 6.63 -18.47 3.39
N GLU A 125 6.23 -19.56 2.72
CA GLU A 125 6.53 -19.79 1.30
C GLU A 125 5.98 -18.68 0.40
N GLY A 126 4.79 -18.18 0.71
CA GLY A 126 4.20 -17.01 0.03
C GLY A 126 5.01 -15.73 0.22
N ILE A 127 5.57 -15.50 1.41
CA ILE A 127 6.49 -14.37 1.69
C ILE A 127 7.81 -14.55 0.93
N ILE A 128 8.40 -15.74 0.96
CA ILE A 128 9.63 -16.05 0.20
C ILE A 128 9.44 -15.73 -1.28
N SER A 129 8.32 -16.15 -1.87
CA SER A 129 8.01 -15.84 -3.29
C SER A 129 7.94 -14.34 -3.57
N LYS A 130 7.46 -13.54 -2.61
CA LYS A 130 7.39 -12.08 -2.73
C LYS A 130 8.78 -11.44 -2.61
N LEU A 131 9.63 -11.93 -1.71
CA LEU A 131 11.02 -11.46 -1.60
C LEU A 131 11.83 -11.81 -2.86
N TYR A 132 11.61 -13.00 -3.46
CA TYR A 132 12.17 -13.32 -4.76
C TYR A 132 11.72 -12.36 -5.85
N PHE A 133 10.43 -12.03 -5.90
CA PHE A 133 9.93 -11.03 -6.84
C PHE A 133 10.60 -9.67 -6.65
N MET A 134 10.77 -9.22 -5.40
CA MET A 134 11.50 -7.98 -5.10
C MET A 134 12.96 -8.04 -5.57
N ASN A 135 13.63 -9.17 -5.36
CA ASN A 135 15.00 -9.37 -5.86
C ASN A 135 15.07 -9.30 -7.39
N GLU A 136 14.13 -9.91 -8.11
CA GLU A 136 14.07 -9.82 -9.59
C GLU A 136 13.85 -8.39 -10.08
N LEU A 137 13.03 -7.60 -9.39
CA LEU A 137 12.82 -6.19 -9.72
C LEU A 137 14.11 -5.39 -9.70
N SER A 138 15.04 -5.68 -8.79
CA SER A 138 16.30 -4.96 -8.65
C SER A 138 17.20 -5.04 -9.90
N ASN A 139 16.97 -6.01 -10.78
CA ASN A 139 17.73 -6.19 -12.02
C ASN A 139 17.27 -5.24 -13.15
N ASN A 140 16.03 -4.71 -13.06
CA ASN A 140 15.37 -3.95 -14.13
C ASN A 140 14.71 -2.66 -13.61
N LEU A 141 15.43 -1.91 -12.79
CA LEU A 141 14.95 -0.64 -12.28
C LEU A 141 14.99 0.44 -13.37
N SER A 142 13.89 1.16 -13.55
CA SER A 142 13.81 2.29 -14.48
C SER A 142 14.44 3.55 -13.87
N ASN A 143 14.85 4.47 -14.75
CA ASN A 143 15.16 5.86 -14.39
C ASN A 143 14.00 6.80 -14.76
N GLU A 144 12.95 6.31 -15.40
CA GLU A 144 11.79 7.10 -15.79
C GLU A 144 10.86 7.31 -14.60
N GLU A 145 10.18 8.45 -14.59
CA GLU A 145 9.17 8.75 -13.58
C GLU A 145 7.92 7.88 -13.80
N ASN A 146 7.35 7.42 -12.70
CA ASN A 146 6.10 6.70 -12.66
C ASN A 146 5.20 7.36 -11.60
N ALA A 147 4.56 8.46 -12.00
CA ALA A 147 3.80 9.33 -11.09
C ALA A 147 2.73 8.56 -10.30
N TRP A 148 1.98 7.67 -10.96
CA TRP A 148 0.97 6.87 -10.29
C TRP A 148 1.57 5.96 -9.22
N LEU A 149 2.63 5.21 -9.57
CA LEU A 149 3.25 4.29 -8.62
C LEU A 149 3.94 5.04 -7.47
N GLU A 150 4.51 6.21 -7.73
CA GLU A 150 5.10 7.08 -6.72
C GLU A 150 4.03 7.60 -5.74
N LEU A 151 2.91 8.09 -6.24
CA LEU A 151 1.78 8.52 -5.40
C LEU A 151 1.23 7.39 -4.56
N LYS A 152 1.04 6.20 -5.14
CA LYS A 152 0.61 4.99 -4.40
C LYS A 152 1.62 4.63 -3.32
N PHE A 153 2.91 4.63 -3.65
CA PHE A 153 3.96 4.35 -2.68
C PHE A 153 3.97 5.37 -1.54
N ASN A 154 3.87 6.67 -1.83
CA ASN A 154 3.87 7.73 -0.82
C ASN A 154 2.69 7.62 0.16
N MET A 155 1.52 7.16 -0.32
CA MET A 155 0.40 6.83 0.57
C MET A 155 0.75 5.70 1.53
N TYR A 156 1.26 4.58 0.99
CA TYR A 156 1.68 3.46 1.84
C TYR A 156 2.82 3.83 2.79
N LEU A 157 3.75 4.66 2.33
CA LEU A 157 4.84 5.19 3.15
C LEU A 157 4.29 5.92 4.38
N ASN A 158 3.37 6.86 4.18
CA ASN A 158 2.80 7.66 5.26
C ASN A 158 1.99 6.79 6.24
N GLU A 159 1.16 5.87 5.71
CA GLU A 159 0.41 4.91 6.53
C GLU A 159 1.35 3.98 7.32
N CYS A 160 2.43 3.52 6.70
CA CYS A 160 3.38 2.63 7.36
C CYS A 160 4.19 3.33 8.45
N ILE A 161 4.58 4.60 8.26
CA ILE A 161 5.24 5.38 9.33
C ILE A 161 4.31 5.49 10.54
N ASP A 162 3.02 5.86 10.33
CA ASP A 162 2.03 5.92 11.41
C ASP A 162 1.78 4.57 12.07
N ALA A 163 1.81 3.51 11.28
CA ALA A 163 1.64 2.14 11.76
C ALA A 163 2.85 1.67 12.60
N TYR A 164 4.08 1.99 12.19
CA TYR A 164 5.27 1.71 12.98
C TYR A 164 5.26 2.43 14.34
N GLU A 165 4.83 3.69 14.38
CA GLU A 165 4.70 4.44 15.64
C GLU A 165 3.69 3.80 16.61
N LYS A 166 2.67 3.15 16.08
CA LYS A 166 1.64 2.43 16.85
C LYS A 166 1.95 0.96 17.06
N LEU A 167 3.08 0.47 16.53
CA LEU A 167 3.46 -0.94 16.50
C LEU A 167 2.44 -1.83 15.74
N ASP A 168 1.68 -1.27 14.82
CA ASP A 168 0.77 -1.99 13.91
C ASP A 168 1.56 -2.57 12.72
N LEU A 169 2.33 -3.62 12.99
CA LEU A 169 3.19 -4.24 11.98
C LEU A 169 2.39 -5.00 10.91
N ARG A 170 1.17 -5.44 11.23
CA ARG A 170 0.26 -6.08 10.30
C ARG A 170 -0.13 -5.15 9.16
N THR A 171 -0.48 -3.90 9.46
CA THR A 171 -0.76 -2.87 8.45
C THR A 171 0.47 -2.63 7.57
N VAL A 172 1.67 -2.57 8.14
CA VAL A 172 2.91 -2.40 7.37
C VAL A 172 3.13 -3.56 6.40
N VAL A 173 3.04 -4.81 6.87
CA VAL A 173 3.19 -6.00 6.01
C VAL A 173 2.12 -6.03 4.92
N ASN A 174 0.86 -5.74 5.25
CA ASN A 174 -0.23 -5.70 4.28
C ASN A 174 0.02 -4.66 3.18
N ASN A 175 0.43 -3.46 3.55
CA ASN A 175 0.69 -2.40 2.58
C ASN A 175 1.91 -2.69 1.70
N LEU A 176 3.05 -3.10 2.28
CA LEU A 176 4.31 -3.21 1.55
C LEU A 176 4.49 -4.54 0.81
N ILE A 177 3.95 -5.64 1.35
CA ILE A 177 4.16 -7.00 0.81
C ILE A 177 2.97 -7.46 -0.04
N TYR A 178 1.76 -7.01 0.26
CA TYR A 178 0.57 -7.46 -0.49
C TYR A 178 0.06 -6.37 -1.44
N LYS A 179 -0.33 -5.20 -0.95
CA LYS A 179 -0.94 -4.17 -1.78
C LYS A 179 0.06 -3.58 -2.77
N PHE A 180 1.21 -3.10 -2.28
CA PHE A 180 2.19 -2.41 -3.13
C PHE A 180 2.80 -3.33 -4.19
N ILE A 181 3.05 -4.61 -3.89
CA ILE A 181 3.50 -5.58 -4.89
C ILE A 181 2.44 -5.76 -5.99
N ASN A 182 1.15 -5.74 -5.66
CA ASN A 182 0.10 -5.82 -6.68
C ASN A 182 0.07 -4.55 -7.55
N ASP A 183 0.24 -3.37 -6.96
CA ASP A 183 0.36 -2.12 -7.73
C ASP A 183 1.59 -2.13 -8.66
N ILE A 184 2.73 -2.64 -8.19
CA ILE A 184 3.93 -2.82 -9.03
C ILE A 184 3.65 -3.78 -10.21
N LYS A 185 3.03 -4.93 -9.95
CA LYS A 185 2.68 -5.89 -11.01
C LYS A 185 1.75 -5.28 -12.04
N TRP A 186 0.77 -4.49 -11.60
CA TRP A 186 -0.11 -3.74 -12.49
C TRP A 186 0.68 -2.75 -13.35
N SER A 187 1.58 -1.98 -12.74
CA SER A 187 2.43 -1.02 -13.43
C SER A 187 3.33 -1.69 -14.50
N ILE A 188 3.95 -2.83 -14.16
CA ILE A 188 4.80 -3.60 -15.07
C ILE A 188 4.01 -4.13 -16.26
N ARG A 189 2.79 -4.65 -16.06
CA ARG A 189 1.91 -5.11 -17.16
C ARG A 189 1.63 -3.99 -18.17
N ARG A 190 1.63 -2.75 -17.73
CA ARG A 190 1.49 -1.56 -18.58
C ARG A 190 2.80 -1.07 -19.19
N GLY A 191 3.88 -1.83 -19.05
CA GLY A 191 5.21 -1.44 -19.54
C GLY A 191 5.89 -0.35 -18.74
N LYS A 192 5.42 -0.07 -17.51
CA LYS A 192 5.95 0.96 -16.61
C LYS A 192 6.63 0.31 -15.40
N PRO A 193 7.91 -0.05 -15.49
CA PRO A 193 8.62 -0.69 -14.38
C PRO A 193 8.80 0.27 -13.20
N ILE A 194 9.09 -0.31 -12.04
CA ILE A 194 9.43 0.46 -10.84
C ILE A 194 10.74 1.23 -11.05
N ASN A 195 10.79 2.49 -10.63
CA ASN A 195 12.01 3.26 -10.70
C ASN A 195 12.89 3.06 -9.46
N ARG A 196 14.18 3.43 -9.60
CA ARG A 196 15.19 3.27 -8.54
C ARG A 196 14.83 4.03 -7.26
N LYS A 197 14.24 5.23 -7.34
CA LYS A 197 13.86 6.05 -6.18
C LYS A 197 12.81 5.35 -5.33
N ILE A 198 11.73 4.88 -5.96
CA ILE A 198 10.65 4.16 -5.28
C ILE A 198 11.19 2.86 -4.65
N TYR A 199 11.99 2.09 -5.41
CA TYR A 199 12.56 0.84 -4.92
C TYR A 199 13.45 1.06 -3.70
N SER A 200 14.34 2.06 -3.73
CA SER A 200 15.21 2.43 -2.62
C SER A 200 14.43 2.82 -1.36
N ASN A 201 13.40 3.63 -1.51
CA ASN A 201 12.56 4.04 -0.38
C ASN A 201 11.73 2.87 0.16
N TRP A 202 11.29 1.95 -0.70
CA TRP A 202 10.61 0.73 -0.29
C TRP A 202 11.52 -0.17 0.56
N LEU A 203 12.80 -0.35 0.16
CA LEU A 203 13.78 -1.07 0.97
C LEU A 203 13.97 -0.44 2.34
N LYS A 204 14.14 0.91 2.41
CA LYS A 204 14.28 1.62 3.69
C LYS A 204 13.09 1.37 4.62
N LEU A 205 11.87 1.46 4.07
CA LEU A 205 10.64 1.25 4.83
C LEU A 205 10.45 -0.21 5.27
N MET A 206 10.97 -1.16 4.49
CA MET A 206 10.95 -2.60 4.80
C MET A 206 12.03 -3.05 5.79
N THR A 207 13.09 -2.26 5.99
CA THR A 207 14.26 -2.65 6.81
C THR A 207 13.90 -3.13 8.23
N PRO A 208 12.95 -2.53 8.98
CA PRO A 208 12.57 -3.06 10.30
C PRO A 208 11.98 -4.47 10.27
N LEU A 209 11.35 -4.87 9.16
CA LEU A 209 10.75 -6.20 8.98
C LEU A 209 11.74 -7.22 8.44
N ALA A 210 12.54 -6.84 7.44
CA ALA A 210 13.44 -7.72 6.68
C ALA A 210 14.85 -7.12 6.55
N PRO A 211 15.60 -6.94 7.66
CA PRO A 211 16.86 -6.21 7.66
C PRO A 211 17.93 -6.84 6.76
N HIS A 212 18.06 -8.17 6.74
CA HIS A 212 19.10 -8.84 5.95
C HIS A 212 18.81 -8.75 4.46
N PHE A 213 17.57 -9.00 4.07
CA PHE A 213 17.14 -8.88 2.67
C PHE A 213 17.28 -7.44 2.15
N CYS A 214 16.84 -6.47 2.93
CA CYS A 214 16.92 -5.06 2.53
C CYS A 214 18.38 -4.58 2.40
N GLU A 215 19.26 -4.99 3.30
CA GLU A 215 20.69 -4.67 3.22
C GLU A 215 21.32 -5.27 1.96
N GLU A 216 21.07 -6.54 1.66
CA GLU A 216 21.57 -7.21 0.46
C GLU A 216 21.08 -6.52 -0.82
N MET A 217 19.77 -6.20 -0.89
CA MET A 217 19.21 -5.49 -2.05
C MET A 217 19.73 -4.05 -2.17
N TRP A 218 20.00 -3.39 -1.05
CA TRP A 218 20.57 -2.04 -0.99
C TRP A 218 21.96 -1.99 -1.63
N HIS A 219 22.81 -2.95 -1.29
CA HIS A 219 24.12 -3.09 -1.92
C HIS A 219 24.02 -3.52 -3.39
N LYS A 220 23.10 -4.44 -3.72
CA LYS A 220 22.89 -4.91 -5.09
C LYS A 220 22.53 -3.77 -6.05
N ILE A 221 21.77 -2.78 -5.60
CA ILE A 221 21.45 -1.60 -6.42
C ILE A 221 22.54 -0.52 -6.40
N GLY A 222 23.72 -0.81 -5.82
CA GLY A 222 24.93 0.01 -5.94
C GLY A 222 25.20 0.97 -4.78
N ASN A 223 24.48 0.87 -3.65
CA ASN A 223 24.79 1.65 -2.46
C ASN A 223 25.92 0.97 -1.65
N THR A 224 26.74 1.76 -0.95
CA THR A 224 27.92 1.27 -0.20
C THR A 224 27.80 1.42 1.31
N ASN A 225 26.88 2.25 1.78
CA ASN A 225 26.59 2.46 3.19
C ASN A 225 25.52 1.47 3.69
N PHE A 226 25.39 1.33 5.00
CA PHE A 226 24.35 0.49 5.60
C PHE A 226 22.98 1.15 5.51
N ILE A 227 21.97 0.40 5.02
CA ILE A 227 20.60 0.88 4.88
C ILE A 227 19.98 1.26 6.22
N VAL A 228 20.37 0.62 7.32
CA VAL A 228 19.88 0.91 8.67
C VAL A 228 20.18 2.33 9.13
N ASN A 229 21.18 2.99 8.54
CA ASN A 229 21.54 4.38 8.83
C ASN A 229 20.75 5.39 7.98
N GLU A 230 19.98 4.91 7.02
CA GLU A 230 19.18 5.76 6.15
C GLU A 230 17.88 6.20 6.84
N GLN A 231 17.53 7.46 6.62
CA GLN A 231 16.27 8.00 7.12
C GLN A 231 15.21 7.99 6.03
N ILE A 232 13.98 7.79 6.44
CA ILE A 232 12.80 7.97 5.62
C ILE A 232 11.81 8.87 6.36
N LYS A 233 11.14 9.75 5.63
CA LYS A 233 10.16 10.69 6.18
C LYS A 233 8.87 10.60 5.40
N LYS A 234 7.79 11.06 6.01
CA LYS A 234 6.51 11.23 5.31
C LYS A 234 6.68 12.18 4.14
N GLU A 235 6.00 11.86 3.06
CA GLU A 235 5.94 12.68 1.86
C GLU A 235 4.62 13.49 1.84
N GLU A 236 4.69 14.70 1.36
CA GLU A 236 3.48 15.49 1.12
C GLU A 236 2.74 14.93 -0.09
N ILE A 237 1.44 14.67 0.09
CA ILE A 237 0.57 14.16 -0.97
C ILE A 237 -0.42 15.26 -1.33
N VAL A 238 -0.31 15.76 -2.56
CA VAL A 238 -1.33 16.64 -3.12
C VAL A 238 -2.55 15.79 -3.44
N VAL A 239 -3.58 15.89 -2.63
CA VAL A 239 -4.80 15.05 -2.72
C VAL A 239 -5.41 15.10 -4.12
N ARG A 240 -5.42 16.28 -4.76
CA ARG A 240 -5.95 16.45 -6.12
C ARG A 240 -5.18 15.64 -7.16
N ASP A 241 -3.86 15.61 -7.10
CA ASP A 241 -3.02 14.86 -8.04
C ASP A 241 -3.23 13.36 -7.87
N TYR A 242 -3.36 12.91 -6.62
CA TYR A 242 -3.72 11.52 -6.33
C TYR A 242 -5.08 11.14 -6.92
N GLU A 243 -6.12 11.94 -6.73
CA GLU A 243 -7.46 11.65 -7.28
C GLU A 243 -7.45 11.69 -8.82
N ILE A 244 -6.64 12.54 -9.45
CA ILE A 244 -6.46 12.55 -10.91
C ILE A 244 -5.82 11.24 -11.39
N GLU A 245 -4.70 10.82 -10.81
CA GLU A 245 -4.01 9.59 -11.21
C GLU A 245 -4.86 8.35 -10.94
N LYS A 246 -5.55 8.31 -9.81
CA LYS A 246 -6.50 7.25 -9.47
C LYS A 246 -7.64 7.13 -10.50
N GLU A 247 -8.17 8.27 -10.96
CA GLU A 247 -9.23 8.27 -11.95
C GLU A 247 -8.72 7.83 -13.33
N LYS A 248 -7.50 8.22 -13.73
CA LYS A 248 -6.86 7.72 -14.96
C LYS A 248 -6.74 6.19 -14.93
N GLU A 249 -6.26 5.64 -13.81
CA GLU A 249 -6.12 4.19 -13.65
C GLU A 249 -7.48 3.48 -13.73
N ARG A 250 -8.49 4.03 -13.04
CA ARG A 250 -9.84 3.48 -13.04
C ARG A 250 -10.42 3.40 -14.46
N ILE A 251 -10.23 4.45 -15.28
CA ILE A 251 -10.72 4.47 -16.65
C ILE A 251 -10.10 3.33 -17.47
N ILE A 252 -8.78 3.16 -17.39
CA ILE A 252 -8.07 2.11 -18.14
C ILE A 252 -8.51 0.72 -17.68
N GLU A 253 -8.60 0.49 -16.39
CA GLU A 253 -9.05 -0.79 -15.83
C GLU A 253 -10.50 -1.12 -16.25
N GLU A 254 -11.42 -0.15 -16.17
CA GLU A 254 -12.81 -0.33 -16.56
C GLU A 254 -12.95 -0.59 -18.06
N VAL A 255 -12.18 0.09 -18.92
CA VAL A 255 -12.19 -0.17 -20.37
C VAL A 255 -11.80 -1.62 -20.67
N VAL A 256 -10.71 -2.11 -20.06
CA VAL A 256 -10.26 -3.50 -20.23
C VAL A 256 -11.31 -4.49 -19.74
N ASN A 257 -11.87 -4.25 -18.55
CA ASN A 257 -12.85 -5.12 -17.94
C ASN A 257 -14.17 -5.15 -18.75
N ASP A 258 -14.70 -3.98 -19.13
CA ASP A 258 -15.95 -3.87 -19.90
C ASP A 258 -15.83 -4.59 -21.26
N ILE A 259 -14.69 -4.44 -21.97
CA ILE A 259 -14.46 -5.16 -23.23
C ILE A 259 -14.46 -6.68 -22.99
N ASN A 260 -13.72 -7.15 -21.98
CA ASN A 260 -13.61 -8.58 -21.68
C ASN A 260 -14.93 -9.19 -21.19
N GLU A 261 -15.71 -8.46 -20.41
CA GLU A 261 -17.05 -8.88 -19.97
C GLU A 261 -18.02 -9.01 -21.13
N ILE A 262 -18.05 -8.00 -22.05
CA ILE A 262 -18.94 -8.03 -23.21
C ILE A 262 -18.53 -9.17 -24.16
N LYS A 263 -17.23 -9.42 -24.36
CA LYS A 263 -16.72 -10.56 -25.14
C LYS A 263 -17.24 -11.89 -24.59
N LYS A 264 -17.16 -12.07 -23.26
CA LYS A 264 -17.69 -13.27 -22.59
C LYS A 264 -19.20 -13.41 -22.76
N LEU A 265 -19.96 -12.34 -22.54
CA LEU A 265 -21.41 -12.34 -22.64
C LEU A 265 -21.90 -12.68 -24.06
N LEU A 266 -21.22 -12.16 -25.06
CA LEU A 266 -21.57 -12.39 -26.46
C LEU A 266 -20.93 -13.65 -27.06
N ASN A 267 -20.03 -14.30 -26.33
CA ASN A 267 -19.19 -15.41 -26.77
C ASN A 267 -18.51 -15.11 -28.14
N LYS A 268 -17.95 -13.89 -28.26
CA LYS A 268 -17.30 -13.38 -29.46
C LYS A 268 -15.86 -12.97 -29.19
N ASN A 269 -15.00 -13.20 -30.18
CA ASN A 269 -13.62 -12.68 -30.20
C ASN A 269 -13.49 -11.74 -31.39
N PRO A 270 -13.87 -10.46 -31.28
CA PRO A 270 -13.80 -9.50 -32.37
C PRO A 270 -12.34 -9.20 -32.72
N GLU A 271 -12.05 -9.03 -33.99
CA GLU A 271 -10.72 -8.57 -34.45
C GLU A 271 -10.52 -7.10 -34.13
N THR A 272 -11.59 -6.31 -34.20
CA THR A 272 -11.57 -4.87 -33.98
C THR A 272 -12.70 -4.44 -33.05
N THR A 273 -12.38 -3.51 -32.15
CA THR A 273 -13.31 -2.89 -31.19
C THR A 273 -13.25 -1.38 -31.34
N GLN A 274 -14.39 -0.74 -31.58
CA GLN A 274 -14.50 0.71 -31.52
C GLN A 274 -14.92 1.16 -30.11
N LEU A 275 -14.23 2.19 -29.60
CA LEU A 275 -14.56 2.87 -28.37
C LEU A 275 -15.04 4.29 -28.68
N PHE A 276 -16.31 4.58 -28.39
CA PHE A 276 -16.85 5.91 -28.56
C PHE A 276 -16.69 6.74 -27.29
N ILE A 277 -15.97 7.85 -27.39
CA ILE A 277 -15.63 8.74 -26.28
C ILE A 277 -16.70 9.84 -26.18
N ALA A 278 -17.29 9.98 -25.00
CA ALA A 278 -18.39 10.90 -24.75
C ALA A 278 -18.05 12.36 -25.09
N SER A 279 -19.03 13.08 -25.64
CA SER A 279 -18.91 14.47 -26.07
C SER A 279 -18.69 15.44 -24.88
N GLU A 280 -18.16 16.64 -25.17
CA GLU A 280 -18.00 17.70 -24.16
C GLU A 280 -19.34 18.16 -23.57
N PHE A 281 -20.43 18.09 -24.34
CA PHE A 281 -21.76 18.38 -23.81
C PHE A 281 -22.12 17.46 -22.62
N LYS A 282 -21.90 16.17 -22.74
CA LYS A 282 -22.14 15.21 -21.65
C LYS A 282 -21.23 15.47 -20.47
N ARG A 283 -19.96 15.82 -20.71
CA ARG A 283 -18.99 16.17 -19.66
C ARG A 283 -19.40 17.42 -18.89
N LYS A 284 -19.89 18.44 -19.60
CA LYS A 284 -20.43 19.64 -18.99
C LYS A 284 -21.57 19.33 -18.01
N ILE A 285 -22.44 18.41 -18.37
CA ILE A 285 -23.51 17.91 -17.49
C ILE A 285 -22.93 17.17 -16.30
N PHE A 286 -22.03 16.19 -16.52
CA PHE A 286 -21.43 15.38 -15.46
C PHE A 286 -20.68 16.21 -14.43
N ARG A 287 -19.99 17.30 -14.84
CA ARG A 287 -19.34 18.21 -13.88
C ARG A 287 -20.34 18.86 -12.92
N LYS A 288 -21.60 19.08 -13.36
CA LYS A 288 -22.67 19.70 -12.57
C LYS A 288 -23.56 18.71 -11.82
N VAL A 289 -23.45 17.40 -12.11
CA VAL A 289 -24.21 16.38 -11.39
C VAL A 289 -23.55 16.14 -10.03
N GLU A 290 -24.28 16.42 -8.97
CA GLU A 290 -23.88 16.16 -7.59
C GLU A 290 -24.67 14.98 -7.01
N SER A 291 -24.16 14.41 -5.92
CA SER A 291 -24.84 13.37 -5.16
C SER A 291 -26.02 13.99 -4.41
N GLY A 292 -27.25 13.48 -4.62
CA GLY A 292 -28.42 14.00 -3.93
C GLY A 292 -29.73 13.65 -4.60
N ASN A 293 -30.79 14.43 -4.26
CA ASN A 293 -32.10 14.25 -4.83
C ASN A 293 -32.07 14.61 -6.33
N ILE A 294 -32.49 13.66 -7.17
CA ILE A 294 -32.46 13.81 -8.63
C ILE A 294 -33.20 15.06 -9.13
N ASN A 295 -34.25 15.48 -8.45
CA ASN A 295 -35.06 16.67 -8.84
C ASN A 295 -34.25 17.97 -8.61
N GLU A 296 -33.46 18.04 -7.53
CA GLU A 296 -32.59 19.17 -7.25
C GLU A 296 -31.44 19.22 -8.24
N VAL A 297 -30.82 18.06 -8.54
CA VAL A 297 -29.77 17.94 -9.56
C VAL A 297 -30.30 18.44 -10.92
N ILE A 298 -31.50 17.99 -11.34
CA ILE A 298 -32.12 18.44 -12.59
C ILE A 298 -32.30 19.95 -12.58
N LYS A 299 -32.84 20.52 -11.51
CA LYS A 299 -33.09 21.96 -11.39
C LYS A 299 -31.78 22.75 -11.51
N ASN A 300 -30.72 22.31 -10.85
CA ASN A 300 -29.40 22.96 -10.87
C ASN A 300 -28.76 22.88 -12.24
N VAL A 301 -28.76 21.71 -12.86
CA VAL A 301 -28.14 21.47 -14.16
C VAL A 301 -28.86 22.23 -15.28
N MET A 302 -30.20 22.30 -15.23
CA MET A 302 -31.02 22.97 -16.21
C MET A 302 -31.03 24.52 -16.11
N GLN A 303 -30.32 25.11 -15.16
CA GLN A 303 -30.06 26.55 -15.12
C GLN A 303 -29.11 27.01 -16.25
N ASP A 304 -28.34 26.10 -16.83
CA ASP A 304 -27.47 26.38 -17.97
C ASP A 304 -28.27 26.43 -19.26
N GLU A 305 -28.23 27.56 -19.96
CA GLU A 305 -29.06 27.79 -21.16
C GLU A 305 -28.74 26.80 -22.30
N GLU A 306 -27.48 26.47 -22.51
CA GLU A 306 -27.06 25.49 -23.53
C GLU A 306 -27.65 24.10 -23.23
N ILE A 307 -27.56 23.69 -21.95
CA ILE A 307 -28.09 22.40 -21.49
C ILE A 307 -29.60 22.37 -21.62
N LYS A 308 -30.27 23.49 -21.31
CA LYS A 308 -31.74 23.64 -21.40
C LYS A 308 -32.24 23.53 -22.83
N GLN A 309 -31.51 24.08 -23.82
CA GLN A 309 -31.83 23.96 -25.24
C GLN A 309 -31.85 22.51 -25.73
N ARG A 310 -31.01 21.64 -25.20
CA ARG A 310 -30.97 20.21 -25.49
C ARG A 310 -31.62 19.34 -24.41
N GLY A 311 -32.79 19.81 -23.90
CA GLY A 311 -33.42 19.29 -22.68
C GLY A 311 -33.69 17.78 -22.66
N LYS A 312 -34.15 17.16 -23.78
CA LYS A 312 -34.39 15.71 -23.83
C LYS A 312 -33.11 14.89 -23.66
N GLU A 313 -32.08 15.29 -24.37
CA GLU A 313 -30.78 14.67 -24.28
C GLU A 313 -30.15 14.87 -22.90
N ALA A 314 -30.18 16.11 -22.40
CA ALA A 314 -29.72 16.47 -21.08
C ALA A 314 -30.37 15.62 -19.97
N MET A 315 -31.66 15.41 -20.01
CA MET A 315 -32.38 14.56 -19.03
C MET A 315 -31.89 13.11 -19.03
N SER A 316 -31.59 12.54 -20.19
CA SER A 316 -31.03 11.19 -20.30
C SER A 316 -29.64 11.12 -19.68
N VAL A 317 -28.82 12.14 -19.96
CA VAL A 317 -27.45 12.22 -19.43
C VAL A 317 -27.44 12.45 -17.92
N ILE A 318 -28.32 13.31 -17.37
CA ILE A 318 -28.45 13.54 -15.93
C ILE A 318 -28.81 12.24 -15.20
N LYS A 319 -29.83 11.51 -15.69
CA LYS A 319 -30.22 10.22 -15.12
C LYS A 319 -29.07 9.19 -15.14
N SER A 320 -28.31 9.19 -16.23
CA SER A 320 -27.13 8.33 -16.33
C SER A 320 -26.02 8.81 -15.38
N GLY A 321 -25.80 10.11 -15.28
CA GLY A 321 -24.80 10.71 -14.38
C GLY A 321 -25.06 10.38 -12.91
N THR A 322 -26.30 10.50 -12.44
CA THR A 322 -26.65 10.14 -11.06
C THR A 322 -26.43 8.66 -10.73
N LYS A 323 -26.52 7.79 -11.75
CA LYS A 323 -26.29 6.35 -11.59
C LYS A 323 -24.82 5.95 -11.75
N TRP A 324 -24.08 6.58 -12.66
CA TRP A 324 -22.78 6.09 -13.13
C TRP A 324 -21.60 7.00 -12.78
N LYS A 325 -21.84 8.22 -12.28
CA LYS A 325 -20.75 9.11 -11.85
C LYS A 325 -20.05 8.52 -10.63
N LYS A 326 -18.80 8.10 -10.80
CA LYS A 326 -17.98 7.49 -9.75
C LYS A 326 -16.93 8.43 -9.17
N SER A 327 -16.65 9.54 -9.85
CA SER A 327 -15.62 10.50 -9.47
C SER A 327 -16.05 11.93 -9.77
N ASN A 328 -15.50 12.87 -9.03
CA ASN A 328 -15.65 14.31 -9.31
C ASN A 328 -14.61 14.80 -10.33
N ILE A 329 -13.62 13.99 -10.66
CA ILE A 329 -12.65 14.27 -11.72
C ILE A 329 -13.30 13.89 -13.06
N ILE A 330 -13.62 14.90 -13.85
CA ILE A 330 -14.18 14.72 -15.21
C ILE A 330 -13.18 15.32 -16.19
N PHE A 331 -12.45 14.48 -16.86
CA PHE A 331 -11.49 14.86 -17.91
C PHE A 331 -12.21 15.56 -19.07
N THR A 332 -11.48 16.31 -19.88
CA THR A 332 -11.98 16.75 -21.18
C THR A 332 -12.05 15.55 -22.14
N GLN A 333 -12.77 15.71 -23.26
CA GLN A 333 -12.81 14.64 -24.28
C GLN A 333 -11.41 14.35 -24.84
N GLU A 334 -10.62 15.39 -25.05
CA GLU A 334 -9.25 15.27 -25.56
C GLU A 334 -8.35 14.58 -24.53
N ASP A 335 -8.42 14.95 -23.25
CA ASP A 335 -7.61 14.32 -22.20
C ASP A 335 -7.93 12.82 -22.05
N GLU A 336 -9.22 12.42 -22.15
CA GLU A 336 -9.60 11.01 -22.08
C GLU A 336 -9.16 10.23 -23.34
N LEU A 337 -9.27 10.86 -24.52
CA LEU A 337 -8.73 10.30 -25.75
C LEU A 337 -7.24 10.08 -25.67
N GLU A 338 -6.48 11.09 -25.23
CA GLU A 338 -5.04 11.03 -25.08
C GLU A 338 -4.63 9.96 -24.07
N LEU A 339 -5.35 9.88 -22.93
CA LEU A 339 -5.13 8.86 -21.92
C LEU A 339 -5.25 7.44 -22.49
N ILE A 340 -6.37 7.15 -23.18
CA ILE A 340 -6.61 5.83 -23.76
C ILE A 340 -5.63 5.57 -24.91
N GLN A 341 -5.33 6.58 -25.73
CA GLN A 341 -4.36 6.48 -26.82
C GLN A 341 -2.96 6.07 -26.35
N LYS A 342 -2.49 6.64 -25.23
CA LYS A 342 -1.20 6.27 -24.63
C LYS A 342 -1.15 4.82 -24.14
N GLU A 343 -2.29 4.28 -23.76
CA GLU A 343 -2.41 2.92 -23.20
C GLU A 343 -2.92 1.87 -24.22
N LEU A 344 -3.06 2.24 -25.50
CA LEU A 344 -3.63 1.35 -26.52
C LEU A 344 -2.96 -0.02 -26.57
N LYS A 345 -1.63 -0.07 -26.61
CA LYS A 345 -0.87 -1.33 -26.65
C LYS A 345 -1.21 -2.26 -25.47
N PHE A 346 -1.37 -1.69 -24.30
CA PHE A 346 -1.77 -2.44 -23.11
C PHE A 346 -3.21 -2.94 -23.24
N ILE A 347 -4.16 -2.07 -23.62
CA ILE A 347 -5.58 -2.44 -23.77
C ILE A 347 -5.74 -3.52 -24.83
N GLU A 348 -5.10 -3.38 -25.99
CA GLU A 348 -5.11 -4.37 -27.08
C GLU A 348 -4.52 -5.72 -26.64
N GLY A 349 -3.42 -5.70 -25.88
CA GLY A 349 -2.81 -6.90 -25.30
C GLY A 349 -3.72 -7.64 -24.33
N GLU A 350 -4.35 -6.90 -23.40
CA GLU A 350 -5.24 -7.49 -22.38
C GLU A 350 -6.59 -7.95 -22.95
N THR A 351 -7.02 -7.35 -24.04
CA THR A 351 -8.32 -7.64 -24.66
C THR A 351 -8.24 -8.47 -25.93
N SER A 352 -7.03 -8.69 -26.47
CA SER A 352 -6.80 -9.44 -27.72
C SER A 352 -7.70 -8.94 -28.88
N THR A 353 -7.86 -7.62 -29.03
CA THR A 353 -8.61 -6.98 -30.09
C THR A 353 -7.98 -5.65 -30.44
N LYS A 354 -7.98 -5.26 -31.71
CA LYS A 354 -7.49 -3.94 -32.14
C LYS A 354 -8.48 -2.85 -31.70
N ILE A 355 -7.98 -1.77 -31.15
CA ILE A 355 -8.81 -0.66 -30.63
C ILE A 355 -8.81 0.52 -31.60
N ILE A 356 -10.01 1.02 -31.93
CA ILE A 356 -10.22 2.26 -32.68
C ILE A 356 -10.96 3.25 -31.78
N LEU A 357 -10.35 4.40 -31.54
CA LEU A 357 -10.96 5.49 -30.76
C LEU A 357 -11.74 6.41 -31.70
N VAL A 358 -12.98 6.71 -31.34
CA VAL A 358 -13.87 7.57 -32.12
C VAL A 358 -14.56 8.55 -31.16
N LYS A 359 -14.59 9.85 -31.49
CA LYS A 359 -15.41 10.80 -30.77
C LYS A 359 -16.89 10.49 -31.00
N GLU A 360 -17.72 10.68 -29.99
CA GLU A 360 -19.17 10.41 -30.09
C GLU A 360 -19.81 11.13 -31.28
N GLU A 361 -19.45 12.37 -31.51
CA GLU A 361 -19.94 13.22 -32.60
C GLU A 361 -19.51 12.77 -33.99
N ASP A 362 -18.38 12.06 -34.10
CA ASP A 362 -17.83 11.57 -35.35
C ASP A 362 -18.36 10.17 -35.75
N ALA A 363 -19.29 9.63 -34.93
CA ALA A 363 -19.87 8.33 -35.18
C ALA A 363 -20.74 8.35 -36.45
N GLY A 364 -20.47 7.38 -37.37
CA GLY A 364 -21.30 7.19 -38.56
C GLY A 364 -22.78 6.95 -38.22
N GLU A 365 -23.70 7.27 -39.12
CA GLU A 365 -25.15 7.23 -38.89
C GLU A 365 -25.64 5.91 -38.31
N THR A 366 -25.12 4.79 -38.80
CA THR A 366 -25.46 3.44 -38.34
C THR A 366 -25.02 3.14 -36.92
N MET A 367 -24.08 3.92 -36.36
CA MET A 367 -23.48 3.73 -35.03
C MET A 367 -23.89 4.80 -34.02
N LYS A 368 -24.60 5.84 -34.44
CA LYS A 368 -25.01 6.96 -33.58
C LYS A 368 -25.74 6.51 -32.32
N GLU A 369 -26.67 5.57 -32.44
CA GLU A 369 -27.41 5.06 -31.28
C GLU A 369 -26.47 4.41 -30.25
N ARG A 370 -25.43 3.73 -30.70
CA ARG A 370 -24.44 3.09 -29.85
C ARG A 370 -23.49 4.13 -29.24
N ALA A 371 -22.99 5.05 -30.05
CA ALA A 371 -22.13 6.14 -29.62
C ALA A 371 -22.83 7.02 -28.55
N ASN A 372 -24.11 7.28 -28.71
CA ASN A 372 -24.91 8.03 -27.72
C ASN A 372 -25.02 7.37 -26.34
N LYS A 373 -24.62 6.11 -26.19
CA LYS A 373 -24.55 5.43 -24.89
C LYS A 373 -23.22 5.69 -24.14
N SER A 374 -22.25 6.34 -24.80
CA SER A 374 -21.00 6.72 -24.14
C SER A 374 -21.25 7.73 -23.02
N LEU A 375 -20.49 7.59 -21.94
CA LEU A 375 -20.52 8.50 -20.80
C LEU A 375 -19.08 8.93 -20.46
N PRO A 376 -18.87 10.06 -19.83
CA PRO A 376 -17.56 10.46 -19.34
C PRO A 376 -16.94 9.34 -18.49
N ALA A 377 -15.69 9.00 -18.76
CA ALA A 377 -14.94 7.89 -18.14
C ALA A 377 -15.58 6.49 -18.32
N LYS A 378 -16.52 6.34 -19.25
CA LYS A 378 -17.15 5.07 -19.64
C LYS A 378 -17.47 5.07 -21.13
N PRO A 379 -16.47 4.78 -21.99
CA PRO A 379 -16.67 4.68 -23.43
C PRO A 379 -17.71 3.65 -23.82
N SER A 380 -18.47 3.91 -24.86
CA SER A 380 -19.37 2.89 -25.42
C SER A 380 -18.57 1.97 -26.35
N ILE A 381 -18.81 0.67 -26.25
CA ILE A 381 -18.05 -0.38 -26.91
C ILE A 381 -18.87 -0.95 -28.08
N TYR A 382 -18.25 -1.05 -29.28
CA TYR A 382 -18.81 -1.69 -30.45
C TYR A 382 -17.81 -2.64 -31.10
N PHE A 383 -18.20 -3.88 -31.32
CA PHE A 383 -17.39 -4.90 -31.99
C PHE A 383 -17.65 -4.94 -33.48
N ILE A 384 -16.56 -4.89 -34.27
CA ILE A 384 -16.55 -5.00 -35.72
C ILE A 384 -16.12 -6.41 -36.10
#